data_0d5d9559b299f86bc6eca095184c3b72
#
_entry.id   0d5d9559b299f86bc6eca095184c3b72
#
_cell.length_a   1.000
_cell.length_b   1.000
_cell.length_c   1.000
_cell.angle_alpha   90.00
_cell.angle_beta   90.00
_cell.angle_gamma   90.00
#
_symmetry.space_group_name_H-M   'P 1'
#
loop_
_entity.id
_entity.type
_entity.pdbx_description
1 polymer ?
#
loop_
_entity_poly.entity_id
_entity_poly.type
_entity_poly.pdbx_seq_one_letter_code
_entity_poly.pdbx_strand_id
1 'polypeptide(L)'
;MTNRQELNRNLAQMLKGGVIMDVTTPEQARIAEAAGACAVMALERIPADIRAAGGVSRMSDPKVIKGIQEAVTIPVMAKCRIGHISEAQILQAIEIDYIDESEVLSPADNIYHIDKTQFEVPFVCGARNLSEAFRRIAEGATMIRTKGEPGTGDVVQAVSHMRLMQSQIRELVSKREDELFEAAKQLQAPYELVKYVHENGKLPVVNFAAGGVATPADAALMMQLGAEGVFVGSGIFKSGDPAKRAAAIVKAVTNYNNPKELALLSEDLGEAMVGINEHEIEVLMAERGQ
;
A
#
# COMPACT_ATOMS: atom_id res chain seq x y z
N MET A 1 -11.46 -1.64 21.64
CA MET A 1 -11.31 -0.82 20.43
C MET A 1 -12.06 0.48 20.66
N THR A 2 -11.47 1.64 20.36
CA THR A 2 -12.17 2.94 20.50
C THR A 2 -13.10 3.15 19.29
N ASN A 3 -14.18 3.96 19.45
CA ASN A 3 -15.07 4.32 18.33
C ASN A 3 -14.28 4.92 17.15
N ARG A 4 -13.16 5.60 17.42
CA ARG A 4 -12.30 6.18 16.38
C ARG A 4 -11.57 5.12 15.56
N GLN A 5 -11.03 4.09 16.19
CA GLN A 5 -10.36 3.00 15.48
C GLN A 5 -11.33 2.22 14.59
N GLU A 6 -12.57 2.02 15.03
CA GLU A 6 -13.61 1.39 14.23
C GLU A 6 -13.97 2.25 13.02
N LEU A 7 -14.16 3.57 13.20
CA LEU A 7 -14.38 4.51 12.11
C LEU A 7 -13.25 4.46 11.09
N ASN A 8 -11.99 4.51 11.53
CA ASN A 8 -10.83 4.49 10.67
C ASN A 8 -10.73 3.18 9.85
N ARG A 9 -11.08 2.03 10.44
CA ARG A 9 -11.20 0.76 9.70
C ARG A 9 -12.30 0.82 8.65
N ASN A 10 -13.46 1.36 8.98
CA ASN A 10 -14.57 1.49 8.05
C ASN A 10 -14.23 2.43 6.89
N LEU A 11 -13.51 3.53 7.13
CA LEU A 11 -12.99 4.40 6.08
C LEU A 11 -12.05 3.65 5.13
N ALA A 12 -11.13 2.85 5.66
CA ALA A 12 -10.23 2.02 4.84
C ALA A 12 -10.99 0.95 4.04
N GLN A 13 -12.04 0.33 4.61
CA GLN A 13 -12.90 -0.63 3.91
C GLN A 13 -13.60 -0.02 2.68
N MET A 14 -13.91 1.28 2.69
CA MET A 14 -14.52 1.96 1.54
C MET A 14 -13.61 2.00 0.31
N LEU A 15 -12.30 1.83 0.48
CA LEU A 15 -11.33 1.81 -0.62
C LEU A 15 -11.18 0.42 -1.27
N LYS A 16 -11.77 -0.61 -0.68
CA LYS A 16 -11.69 -2.00 -1.16
C LYS A 16 -12.15 -2.12 -2.61
N GLY A 17 -11.37 -2.85 -3.41
CA GLY A 17 -11.59 -3.02 -4.85
C GLY A 17 -11.13 -1.84 -5.69
N GLY A 18 -10.47 -0.85 -5.09
CA GLY A 18 -9.98 0.35 -5.77
C GLY A 18 -8.50 0.33 -6.09
N VAL A 19 -8.08 1.41 -6.74
CA VAL A 19 -6.69 1.70 -7.09
C VAL A 19 -6.29 3.03 -6.45
N ILE A 20 -5.19 3.03 -5.71
CA ILE A 20 -4.58 4.21 -5.13
C ILE A 20 -3.35 4.55 -5.97
N MET A 21 -3.26 5.79 -6.46
CA MET A 21 -2.21 6.22 -7.40
C MET A 21 -1.29 7.26 -6.77
N ASP A 22 0.01 7.07 -6.92
CA ASP A 22 1.02 8.05 -6.54
C ASP A 22 1.01 9.22 -7.53
N VAL A 23 0.93 10.43 -7.01
CA VAL A 23 0.89 11.67 -7.80
C VAL A 23 1.83 12.72 -7.20
N THR A 24 2.45 13.53 -8.06
CA THR A 24 3.40 14.57 -7.63
C THR A 24 2.95 15.98 -7.98
N THR A 25 1.87 16.12 -8.74
CA THR A 25 1.30 17.43 -9.12
C THR A 25 -0.23 17.40 -9.08
N PRO A 26 -0.87 18.56 -8.94
CA PRO A 26 -2.33 18.69 -9.07
C PRO A 26 -2.88 18.12 -10.37
N GLU A 27 -2.15 18.27 -11.48
CA GLU A 27 -2.56 17.74 -12.79
C GLU A 27 -2.56 16.21 -12.80
N GLN A 28 -1.52 15.57 -12.27
CA GLN A 28 -1.49 14.12 -12.13
C GLN A 28 -2.62 13.61 -11.23
N ALA A 29 -2.94 14.33 -10.17
CA ALA A 29 -4.05 13.98 -9.28
C ALA A 29 -5.41 14.00 -10.01
N ARG A 30 -5.66 15.01 -10.86
CA ARG A 30 -6.86 15.07 -11.70
C ARG A 30 -6.92 13.93 -12.71
N ILE A 31 -5.79 13.58 -13.33
CA ILE A 31 -5.70 12.41 -14.23
C ILE A 31 -6.07 11.12 -13.48
N ALA A 32 -5.52 10.93 -12.28
CA ALA A 32 -5.83 9.76 -11.45
C ALA A 32 -7.32 9.70 -11.07
N GLU A 33 -7.90 10.81 -10.63
CA GLU A 33 -9.32 10.89 -10.28
C GLU A 33 -10.20 10.63 -11.50
N ALA A 34 -9.90 11.24 -12.66
CA ALA A 34 -10.62 11.01 -13.91
C ALA A 34 -10.53 9.57 -14.41
N ALA A 35 -9.43 8.88 -14.13
CA ALA A 35 -9.26 7.45 -14.42
C ALA A 35 -10.07 6.53 -13.49
N GLY A 36 -10.62 7.04 -12.38
CA GLY A 36 -11.39 6.29 -11.41
C GLY A 36 -10.59 5.77 -10.22
N ALA A 37 -9.45 6.38 -9.90
CA ALA A 37 -8.74 6.08 -8.66
C ALA A 37 -9.64 6.31 -7.44
N CYS A 38 -9.53 5.45 -6.43
CA CYS A 38 -10.32 5.60 -5.19
C CYS A 38 -9.65 6.55 -4.19
N ALA A 39 -8.36 6.80 -4.34
CA ALA A 39 -7.55 7.75 -3.58
C ALA A 39 -6.26 8.06 -4.34
N VAL A 40 -5.57 9.11 -3.96
CA VAL A 40 -4.21 9.41 -4.43
C VAL A 40 -3.24 9.48 -3.27
N MET A 41 -1.98 9.14 -3.55
CA MET A 41 -0.85 9.33 -2.63
C MET A 41 -0.06 10.56 -3.08
N ALA A 42 -0.09 11.62 -2.29
CA ALA A 42 0.60 12.86 -2.59
C ALA A 42 2.09 12.76 -2.23
N LEU A 43 2.96 12.97 -3.21
CA LEU A 43 4.41 12.88 -3.08
C LEU A 43 5.09 14.04 -3.81
N GLU A 44 6.30 14.41 -3.39
CA GLU A 44 7.19 15.27 -4.21
C GLU A 44 7.92 14.46 -5.27
N ARG A 45 8.22 13.20 -4.97
CA ARG A 45 8.90 12.25 -5.85
C ARG A 45 8.26 10.88 -5.75
N ILE A 46 7.99 10.27 -6.89
CA ILE A 46 7.55 8.88 -6.96
C ILE A 46 8.68 7.93 -6.58
N PRO A 47 8.40 6.69 -6.18
CA PRO A 47 9.42 5.75 -5.70
C PRO A 47 10.61 5.55 -6.65
N ALA A 48 10.41 5.53 -7.97
CA ALA A 48 11.50 5.41 -8.94
C ALA A 48 12.48 6.59 -8.87
N ASP A 49 11.98 7.81 -8.69
CA ASP A 49 12.80 9.01 -8.57
C ASP A 49 13.51 9.06 -7.21
N ILE A 50 12.89 8.53 -6.15
CA ILE A 50 13.52 8.36 -4.83
C ILE A 50 14.73 7.43 -4.94
N ARG A 51 14.59 6.28 -5.63
CA ARG A 51 15.70 5.36 -5.87
C ARG A 51 16.84 6.02 -6.67
N ALA A 52 16.49 6.70 -7.74
CA ALA A 52 17.49 7.35 -8.62
C ALA A 52 18.24 8.48 -7.91
N ALA A 53 17.58 9.23 -7.04
CA ALA A 53 18.21 10.33 -6.30
C ALA A 53 19.14 9.83 -5.17
N GLY A 54 18.83 8.67 -4.58
CA GLY A 54 19.55 8.15 -3.41
C GLY A 54 19.44 9.05 -2.17
N GLY A 55 20.29 8.82 -1.19
CA GLY A 55 20.34 9.63 0.02
C GLY A 55 19.14 9.44 0.96
N VAL A 56 18.89 10.43 1.80
CA VAL A 56 17.79 10.41 2.79
C VAL A 56 16.51 10.96 2.18
N SER A 57 15.49 10.11 2.05
CA SER A 57 14.16 10.48 1.60
C SER A 57 13.25 10.81 2.78
N ARG A 58 12.61 11.97 2.75
CA ARG A 58 11.80 12.54 3.84
C ARG A 58 10.35 12.75 3.40
N MET A 59 9.49 13.10 4.36
CA MET A 59 8.12 13.59 4.10
C MET A 59 8.13 14.70 3.05
N SER A 60 7.15 14.71 2.17
CA SER A 60 6.96 15.74 1.15
C SER A 60 6.55 17.09 1.77
N ASP A 61 6.87 18.19 1.07
CA ASP A 61 6.48 19.53 1.48
C ASP A 61 4.95 19.63 1.64
N PRO A 62 4.44 20.08 2.81
CA PRO A 62 3.02 20.28 3.04
C PRO A 62 2.32 21.16 1.99
N LYS A 63 3.03 22.12 1.37
CA LYS A 63 2.47 22.95 0.30
C LYS A 63 2.15 22.15 -0.95
N VAL A 64 3.01 21.18 -1.31
CA VAL A 64 2.76 20.26 -2.43
C VAL A 64 1.53 19.40 -2.12
N ILE A 65 1.48 18.82 -0.91
CA ILE A 65 0.36 17.98 -0.47
C ILE A 65 -0.97 18.75 -0.51
N LYS A 66 -1.00 19.98 0.05
CA LYS A 66 -2.19 20.85 0.02
C LYS A 66 -2.65 21.19 -1.40
N GLY A 67 -1.72 21.46 -2.32
CA GLY A 67 -2.06 21.70 -3.72
C GLY A 67 -2.72 20.49 -4.39
N ILE A 68 -2.35 19.28 -4.00
CA ILE A 68 -3.00 18.05 -4.46
C ILE A 68 -4.37 17.88 -3.80
N GLN A 69 -4.50 18.13 -2.49
CA GLN A 69 -5.79 18.10 -1.78
C GLN A 69 -6.83 19.05 -2.40
N GLU A 70 -6.40 20.24 -2.82
CA GLU A 70 -7.27 21.21 -3.48
C GLU A 70 -7.68 20.82 -4.90
N ALA A 71 -6.96 19.90 -5.53
CA ALA A 71 -7.15 19.54 -6.93
C ALA A 71 -8.17 18.42 -7.16
N VAL A 72 -8.47 17.61 -6.14
CA VAL A 72 -9.31 16.40 -6.25
C VAL A 72 -10.36 16.34 -5.15
N THR A 73 -11.39 15.52 -5.38
CA THR A 73 -12.47 15.26 -4.41
C THR A 73 -12.34 13.90 -3.71
N ILE A 74 -11.49 13.02 -4.25
CA ILE A 74 -11.17 11.73 -3.66
C ILE A 74 -10.17 11.88 -2.50
N PRO A 75 -10.10 10.92 -1.56
CA PRO A 75 -9.16 10.96 -0.45
C PRO A 75 -7.71 11.13 -0.88
N VAL A 76 -6.95 11.89 -0.11
CA VAL A 76 -5.51 12.12 -0.31
C VAL A 76 -4.73 11.50 0.84
N MET A 77 -3.77 10.67 0.50
CA MET A 77 -2.81 10.06 1.43
C MET A 77 -1.46 10.77 1.32
N ALA A 78 -0.68 10.72 2.39
CA ALA A 78 0.72 11.15 2.36
C ALA A 78 1.59 10.22 3.22
N LYS A 79 2.90 10.21 2.93
CA LYS A 79 3.86 9.34 3.61
C LYS A 79 4.62 10.08 4.70
N CYS A 80 4.78 9.41 5.85
CA CYS A 80 5.79 9.77 6.85
C CYS A 80 6.85 8.68 6.95
N ARG A 81 8.01 9.03 7.48
CA ARG A 81 9.08 8.06 7.74
C ARG A 81 8.72 7.16 8.90
N ILE A 82 9.17 5.90 8.86
CA ILE A 82 9.00 4.96 9.96
C ILE A 82 9.55 5.57 11.26
N GLY A 83 8.73 5.57 12.31
CA GLY A 83 9.07 6.09 13.64
C GLY A 83 9.09 7.62 13.77
N HIS A 84 8.78 8.36 12.72
CA HIS A 84 8.84 9.84 12.76
C HIS A 84 7.53 10.47 13.22
N ILE A 85 7.30 10.50 14.51
CA ILE A 85 6.07 11.02 15.14
C ILE A 85 5.73 12.44 14.67
N SER A 86 6.73 13.34 14.59
CA SER A 86 6.50 14.74 14.19
C SER A 86 6.05 14.88 12.73
N GLU A 87 6.55 14.05 11.80
CA GLU A 87 6.03 14.05 10.43
C GLU A 87 4.55 13.63 10.39
N ALA A 88 4.16 12.61 11.14
CA ALA A 88 2.76 12.22 11.25
C ALA A 88 1.87 13.32 11.88
N GLN A 89 2.37 14.01 12.89
CA GLN A 89 1.67 15.16 13.49
C GLN A 89 1.47 16.30 12.49
N ILE A 90 2.48 16.61 11.68
CA ILE A 90 2.38 17.63 10.62
C ILE A 90 1.33 17.21 9.60
N LEU A 91 1.31 15.96 9.14
CA LEU A 91 0.33 15.46 8.19
C LEU A 91 -1.09 15.50 8.77
N GLN A 92 -1.29 15.11 10.02
CA GLN A 92 -2.59 15.24 10.68
C GLN A 92 -3.02 16.71 10.78
N ALA A 93 -2.09 17.63 11.08
CA ALA A 93 -2.39 19.06 11.20
C ALA A 93 -2.80 19.74 9.87
N ILE A 94 -2.43 19.17 8.74
CA ILE A 94 -2.89 19.60 7.40
C ILE A 94 -4.13 18.85 6.93
N GLU A 95 -4.78 18.12 7.82
CA GLU A 95 -6.03 17.39 7.57
C GLU A 95 -5.91 16.35 6.44
N ILE A 96 -4.78 15.62 6.40
CA ILE A 96 -4.62 14.52 5.46
C ILE A 96 -5.64 13.39 5.77
N ASP A 97 -6.17 12.74 4.75
CA ASP A 97 -7.18 11.69 4.94
C ASP A 97 -6.59 10.38 5.46
N TYR A 98 -5.36 10.03 5.04
CA TYR A 98 -4.62 8.82 5.48
C TYR A 98 -3.13 9.12 5.55
N ILE A 99 -2.45 8.52 6.53
CA ILE A 99 -0.97 8.54 6.62
C ILE A 99 -0.43 7.15 6.31
N ASP A 100 0.51 7.06 5.39
CA ASP A 100 1.32 5.87 5.14
C ASP A 100 2.65 5.99 5.88
N GLU A 101 2.81 5.28 7.00
CA GLU A 101 4.11 5.11 7.66
C GLU A 101 4.93 4.13 6.82
N SER A 102 5.86 4.69 6.01
CA SER A 102 6.32 4.02 4.81
C SER A 102 7.81 3.73 4.80
N GLU A 103 8.14 2.50 4.44
CA GLU A 103 9.50 2.02 4.13
C GLU A 103 10.07 2.63 2.84
N VAL A 104 9.26 3.24 2.00
CA VAL A 104 9.70 3.97 0.79
C VAL A 104 10.59 5.15 1.16
N LEU A 105 10.26 5.83 2.24
CA LEU A 105 11.10 6.88 2.82
C LEU A 105 12.20 6.27 3.69
N SER A 106 13.26 7.03 3.95
CA SER A 106 14.33 6.60 4.85
C SER A 106 13.79 6.52 6.29
N PRO A 107 13.96 5.40 7.00
CA PRO A 107 13.50 5.31 8.39
C PRO A 107 14.10 6.40 9.28
N ALA A 108 13.32 6.94 10.19
CA ALA A 108 13.80 7.83 11.26
C ALA A 108 14.16 7.05 12.51
N ASP A 109 13.55 5.89 12.68
CA ASP A 109 13.81 4.94 13.76
C ASP A 109 13.97 3.53 13.18
N ASN A 110 15.01 2.82 13.62
CA ASN A 110 15.27 1.45 13.17
C ASN A 110 14.62 0.38 14.06
N ILE A 111 14.01 0.79 15.18
CA ILE A 111 13.44 -0.11 16.18
C ILE A 111 11.94 0.10 16.34
N TYR A 112 11.51 1.35 16.50
CA TYR A 112 10.14 1.69 16.86
C TYR A 112 9.34 2.24 15.68
N HIS A 113 8.13 1.75 15.53
CA HIS A 113 7.08 2.36 14.72
C HIS A 113 6.27 3.34 15.55
N ILE A 114 5.53 4.20 14.88
CA ILE A 114 4.63 5.16 15.51
C ILE A 114 3.49 4.41 16.23
N ASP A 115 3.18 4.81 17.45
CA ASP A 115 1.92 4.43 18.11
C ASP A 115 0.75 5.17 17.45
N LYS A 116 0.08 4.51 16.53
CA LYS A 116 -0.99 5.07 15.71
C LYS A 116 -2.29 5.27 16.48
N THR A 117 -2.38 4.70 17.69
CA THR A 117 -3.54 4.89 18.57
C THR A 117 -3.63 6.31 19.14
N GLN A 118 -2.52 7.07 19.06
CA GLN A 118 -2.45 8.47 19.48
C GLN A 118 -2.96 9.47 18.41
N PHE A 119 -3.34 8.98 17.23
CA PHE A 119 -3.77 9.80 16.11
C PHE A 119 -5.24 9.58 15.77
N GLU A 120 -5.86 10.62 15.24
CA GLU A 120 -7.24 10.54 14.75
C GLU A 120 -7.32 10.06 13.29
N VAL A 121 -6.28 10.33 12.50
CA VAL A 121 -6.17 9.94 11.10
C VAL A 121 -5.86 8.44 10.96
N PRO A 122 -6.46 7.72 9.98
CA PRO A 122 -6.15 6.34 9.70
C PRO A 122 -4.75 6.15 9.12
N PHE A 123 -4.07 5.05 9.49
CA PHE A 123 -2.74 4.70 9.02
C PHE A 123 -2.73 3.48 8.11
N VAL A 124 -1.89 3.58 7.08
CA VAL A 124 -1.50 2.50 6.18
C VAL A 124 -0.08 2.07 6.52
N CYS A 125 0.19 0.77 6.52
CA CYS A 125 1.54 0.23 6.71
C CYS A 125 1.83 -0.92 5.75
N GLY A 126 3.10 -1.04 5.34
CA GLY A 126 3.60 -2.18 4.59
C GLY A 126 3.86 -3.39 5.48
N ALA A 127 3.63 -4.60 4.94
CA ALA A 127 3.99 -5.86 5.55
C ALA A 127 4.41 -6.88 4.50
N ARG A 128 5.46 -7.66 4.78
CA ARG A 128 5.93 -8.76 3.92
C ARG A 128 5.26 -10.08 4.25
N ASN A 129 4.76 -10.20 5.47
CA ASN A 129 4.24 -11.43 6.05
C ASN A 129 3.22 -11.16 7.15
N LEU A 130 2.60 -12.21 7.65
CA LEU A 130 1.54 -12.13 8.66
C LEU A 130 2.04 -11.57 10.01
N SER A 131 3.29 -11.87 10.39
CA SER A 131 3.88 -11.34 11.64
C SER A 131 4.01 -9.83 11.59
N GLU A 132 4.56 -9.27 10.50
CA GLU A 132 4.64 -7.81 10.31
C GLU A 132 3.24 -7.17 10.29
N ALA A 133 2.30 -7.77 9.57
CA ALA A 133 0.92 -7.28 9.51
C ALA A 133 0.29 -7.21 10.91
N PHE A 134 0.43 -8.26 11.71
CA PHE A 134 -0.12 -8.28 13.07
C PHE A 134 0.51 -7.20 13.97
N ARG A 135 1.81 -6.97 13.87
CA ARG A 135 2.46 -5.90 14.66
C ARG A 135 1.95 -4.52 14.23
N ARG A 136 1.86 -4.24 12.94
CA ARG A 136 1.32 -2.95 12.43
C ARG A 136 -0.13 -2.73 12.84
N ILE A 137 -0.96 -3.78 12.78
CA ILE A 137 -2.36 -3.72 13.22
C ILE A 137 -2.45 -3.50 14.74
N ALA A 138 -1.61 -4.16 15.52
CA ALA A 138 -1.54 -3.97 16.97
C ALA A 138 -1.16 -2.54 17.35
N GLU A 139 -0.31 -1.89 16.57
CA GLU A 139 0.08 -0.47 16.73
C GLU A 139 -1.02 0.51 16.26
N GLY A 140 -2.11 0.02 15.66
CA GLY A 140 -3.24 0.83 15.23
C GLY A 140 -3.37 1.05 13.73
N ALA A 141 -2.59 0.39 12.87
CA ALA A 141 -2.78 0.44 11.42
C ALA A 141 -4.18 -0.07 11.04
N THR A 142 -4.84 0.63 10.13
CA THR A 142 -6.20 0.32 9.64
C THR A 142 -6.24 -0.18 8.20
N MET A 143 -5.09 -0.17 7.54
CA MET A 143 -4.85 -0.76 6.23
C MET A 143 -3.45 -1.36 6.20
N ILE A 144 -3.34 -2.54 5.60
CA ILE A 144 -2.07 -3.19 5.28
C ILE A 144 -1.90 -3.20 3.76
N ARG A 145 -0.67 -3.08 3.30
CA ARG A 145 -0.28 -3.33 1.91
C ARG A 145 0.97 -4.20 1.86
N THR A 146 1.19 -4.89 0.76
CA THR A 146 2.50 -5.51 0.54
C THR A 146 3.57 -4.42 0.48
N LYS A 147 4.76 -4.73 0.95
CA LYS A 147 5.92 -3.83 0.75
C LYS A 147 6.34 -3.83 -0.73
N GLY A 148 6.51 -5.01 -1.32
CA GLY A 148 7.08 -5.14 -2.66
C GLY A 148 8.45 -4.47 -2.73
N GLU A 149 8.86 -4.08 -3.93
CA GLU A 149 10.00 -3.19 -4.14
C GLU A 149 9.53 -1.98 -4.98
N PRO A 150 9.10 -0.90 -4.31
CA PRO A 150 8.54 0.28 -4.97
C PRO A 150 9.53 0.95 -5.92
N GLY A 151 9.03 1.44 -7.05
CA GLY A 151 9.83 2.15 -8.04
C GLY A 151 10.62 1.26 -9.00
N THR A 152 10.48 -0.06 -8.90
CA THR A 152 11.16 -1.01 -9.80
C THR A 152 10.37 -1.32 -11.06
N GLY A 153 9.03 -1.26 -11.01
CA GLY A 153 8.18 -1.77 -12.10
C GLY A 153 8.23 -3.29 -12.24
N ASP A 154 8.82 -3.99 -11.27
CA ASP A 154 8.88 -5.45 -11.16
C ASP A 154 8.00 -5.90 -9.98
N VAL A 155 6.98 -6.67 -10.28
CA VAL A 155 5.95 -7.07 -9.33
C VAL A 155 6.33 -8.29 -8.48
N VAL A 156 7.47 -8.93 -8.76
CA VAL A 156 7.87 -10.23 -8.18
C VAL A 156 7.87 -10.22 -6.66
N GLN A 157 8.37 -9.17 -6.02
CA GLN A 157 8.41 -9.07 -4.54
C GLN A 157 7.01 -8.87 -3.95
N ALA A 158 6.16 -8.07 -4.57
CA ALA A 158 4.77 -7.91 -4.15
C ALA A 158 3.98 -9.23 -4.26
N VAL A 159 4.20 -9.99 -5.34
CA VAL A 159 3.65 -11.34 -5.53
C VAL A 159 4.11 -12.28 -4.42
N SER A 160 5.41 -12.30 -4.12
CA SER A 160 5.98 -13.12 -3.05
C SER A 160 5.37 -12.80 -1.69
N HIS A 161 5.26 -11.52 -1.35
CA HIS A 161 4.67 -11.08 -0.08
C HIS A 161 3.19 -11.42 0.01
N MET A 162 2.41 -11.22 -1.05
CA MET A 162 0.98 -11.58 -1.05
C MET A 162 0.78 -13.08 -0.92
N ARG A 163 1.55 -13.89 -1.66
CA ARG A 163 1.49 -15.36 -1.57
C ARG A 163 1.86 -15.86 -0.18
N LEU A 164 2.91 -15.30 0.42
CA LEU A 164 3.32 -15.64 1.77
C LEU A 164 2.23 -15.30 2.79
N MET A 165 1.69 -14.08 2.72
CA MET A 165 0.58 -13.65 3.59
C MET A 165 -0.61 -14.61 3.50
N GLN A 166 -1.07 -14.92 2.29
CA GLN A 166 -2.21 -15.80 2.07
C GLN A 166 -1.91 -17.26 2.51
N SER A 167 -0.67 -17.71 2.34
CA SER A 167 -0.24 -19.03 2.81
C SER A 167 -0.28 -19.12 4.33
N GLN A 168 0.26 -18.13 5.02
CA GLN A 168 0.28 -18.07 6.49
C GLN A 168 -1.13 -17.93 7.08
N ILE A 169 -2.03 -17.20 6.42
CA ILE A 169 -3.44 -17.14 6.81
C ILE A 169 -4.09 -18.52 6.71
N ARG A 170 -3.91 -19.23 5.60
CA ARG A 170 -4.45 -20.60 5.42
C ARG A 170 -3.88 -21.58 6.44
N GLU A 171 -2.58 -21.50 6.72
CA GLU A 171 -1.95 -22.30 7.74
C GLU A 171 -2.58 -22.05 9.12
N LEU A 172 -2.76 -20.78 9.48
CA LEU A 172 -3.36 -20.40 10.75
C LEU A 172 -4.82 -20.89 10.88
N VAL A 173 -5.61 -20.79 9.82
CA VAL A 173 -6.99 -21.32 9.77
C VAL A 173 -7.03 -22.83 9.96
N SER A 174 -6.03 -23.56 9.49
CA SER A 174 -5.97 -25.03 9.61
C SER A 174 -5.57 -25.55 10.99
N LYS A 175 -5.08 -24.67 11.88
CA LYS A 175 -4.66 -25.06 13.25
C LYS A 175 -5.89 -25.38 14.12
N ARG A 176 -5.63 -26.17 15.17
CA ARG A 176 -6.61 -26.37 16.24
C ARG A 176 -6.58 -25.19 17.21
N GLU A 177 -7.67 -24.97 17.92
CA GLU A 177 -7.75 -23.86 18.89
C GLU A 177 -6.65 -23.93 19.97
N ASP A 178 -6.30 -25.13 20.43
CA ASP A 178 -5.26 -25.34 21.45
C ASP A 178 -3.83 -25.04 20.96
N GLU A 179 -3.64 -24.90 19.63
CA GLU A 179 -2.37 -24.53 19.00
C GLU A 179 -2.19 -23.01 18.82
N LEU A 180 -3.25 -22.21 19.02
CA LEU A 180 -3.21 -20.77 18.73
C LEU A 180 -2.30 -19.98 19.65
N PHE A 181 -2.10 -20.42 20.91
CA PHE A 181 -1.16 -19.76 21.82
C PHE A 181 0.30 -19.88 21.32
N GLU A 182 0.68 -21.07 20.84
CA GLU A 182 2.00 -21.28 20.26
C GLU A 182 2.14 -20.52 18.92
N ALA A 183 1.09 -20.51 18.09
CA ALA A 183 1.07 -19.72 16.86
C ALA A 183 1.27 -18.21 17.15
N ALA A 184 0.61 -17.66 18.16
CA ALA A 184 0.78 -16.26 18.58
C ALA A 184 2.22 -15.96 19.01
N LYS A 185 2.84 -16.85 19.77
CA LYS A 185 4.24 -16.74 20.18
C LYS A 185 5.19 -16.78 18.98
N GLN A 186 5.01 -17.72 18.05
CA GLN A 186 5.83 -17.85 16.84
C GLN A 186 5.70 -16.65 15.93
N LEU A 187 4.48 -16.12 15.76
CA LEU A 187 4.18 -14.94 14.98
C LEU A 187 4.55 -13.62 15.68
N GLN A 188 4.93 -13.68 16.97
CA GLN A 188 5.19 -12.50 17.79
C GLN A 188 4.03 -11.49 17.73
N ALA A 189 2.80 -11.99 17.87
CA ALA A 189 1.57 -11.26 17.65
C ALA A 189 0.60 -11.39 18.84
N PRO A 190 -0.26 -10.40 19.07
CA PRO A 190 -1.32 -10.52 20.08
C PRO A 190 -2.25 -11.71 19.77
N TYR A 191 -2.54 -12.50 20.79
CA TYR A 191 -3.40 -13.68 20.69
C TYR A 191 -4.77 -13.37 20.04
N GLU A 192 -5.37 -12.24 20.39
CA GLU A 192 -6.68 -11.84 19.87
C GLU A 192 -6.67 -11.62 18.33
N LEU A 193 -5.57 -11.13 17.76
CA LEU A 193 -5.42 -11.00 16.32
C LEU A 193 -5.24 -12.36 15.63
N VAL A 194 -4.46 -13.25 16.24
CA VAL A 194 -4.27 -14.62 15.75
C VAL A 194 -5.59 -15.38 15.76
N LYS A 195 -6.34 -15.30 16.86
CA LYS A 195 -7.67 -15.89 16.99
C LYS A 195 -8.65 -15.32 15.95
N TYR A 196 -8.67 -14.00 15.77
CA TYR A 196 -9.52 -13.37 14.75
C TYR A 196 -9.26 -13.94 13.36
N VAL A 197 -7.98 -14.04 12.95
CA VAL A 197 -7.63 -14.56 11.61
C VAL A 197 -7.94 -16.05 11.50
N HIS A 198 -7.72 -16.84 12.55
CA HIS A 198 -8.11 -18.25 12.58
C HIS A 198 -9.61 -18.43 12.34
N GLU A 199 -10.45 -17.63 13.00
CA GLU A 199 -11.92 -17.73 12.92
C GLU A 199 -12.47 -17.16 11.61
N ASN A 200 -11.85 -16.10 11.04
CA ASN A 200 -12.39 -15.34 9.91
C ASN A 200 -11.67 -15.58 8.57
N GLY A 201 -10.51 -16.23 8.57
CA GLY A 201 -9.73 -16.51 7.36
C GLY A 201 -9.18 -15.26 6.65
N LYS A 202 -9.12 -14.12 7.33
CA LYS A 202 -8.66 -12.84 6.77
C LYS A 202 -8.18 -11.90 7.88
N LEU A 203 -7.38 -10.91 7.50
CA LEU A 203 -7.01 -9.81 8.40
C LEU A 203 -8.24 -9.00 8.83
N PRO A 204 -8.22 -8.37 10.04
CA PRO A 204 -9.28 -7.47 10.49
C PRO A 204 -9.28 -6.11 9.78
N VAL A 205 -8.36 -5.87 8.87
CA VAL A 205 -8.19 -4.67 8.05
C VAL A 205 -7.99 -5.07 6.60
N VAL A 206 -8.23 -4.14 5.66
CA VAL A 206 -8.00 -4.40 4.22
C VAL A 206 -6.50 -4.61 3.95
N ASN A 207 -6.21 -5.50 3.01
CA ASN A 207 -4.86 -5.81 2.56
C ASN A 207 -4.71 -5.55 1.06
N PHE A 208 -4.00 -4.49 0.71
CA PHE A 208 -3.74 -4.10 -0.68
C PHE A 208 -2.41 -4.64 -1.17
N ALA A 209 -2.25 -4.71 -2.49
CA ALA A 209 -0.96 -4.95 -3.12
C ALA A 209 -0.26 -3.63 -3.46
N ALA A 210 1.03 -3.57 -3.21
CA ALA A 210 1.90 -2.45 -3.56
C ALA A 210 3.30 -2.94 -3.93
N GLY A 211 3.99 -2.15 -4.74
CA GLY A 211 5.38 -2.38 -5.14
C GLY A 211 5.52 -3.08 -6.48
N GLY A 212 5.85 -2.32 -7.53
CA GLY A 212 6.20 -2.85 -8.84
C GLY A 212 5.05 -3.06 -9.82
N VAL A 213 3.80 -2.74 -9.48
CA VAL A 213 2.67 -2.82 -10.41
C VAL A 213 2.83 -1.80 -11.53
N ALA A 214 2.90 -2.24 -12.77
CA ALA A 214 3.13 -1.40 -13.95
C ALA A 214 2.12 -1.61 -15.08
N THR A 215 1.37 -2.71 -15.07
CA THR A 215 0.45 -3.10 -16.14
C THR A 215 -0.92 -3.50 -15.60
N PRO A 216 -1.97 -3.51 -16.45
CA PRO A 216 -3.27 -4.09 -16.09
C PRO A 216 -3.17 -5.57 -15.67
N ALA A 217 -2.29 -6.33 -16.31
CA ALA A 217 -2.06 -7.73 -15.99
C ALA A 217 -1.44 -7.93 -14.60
N ASP A 218 -0.49 -7.07 -14.19
CA ASP A 218 0.08 -7.08 -12.84
C ASP A 218 -1.00 -6.82 -11.78
N ALA A 219 -1.84 -5.79 -12.00
CA ALA A 219 -2.93 -5.45 -11.11
C ALA A 219 -3.94 -6.59 -10.97
N ALA A 220 -4.33 -7.21 -12.09
CA ALA A 220 -5.23 -8.36 -12.10
C ALA A 220 -4.61 -9.57 -11.37
N LEU A 221 -3.32 -9.85 -11.58
CA LEU A 221 -2.59 -10.90 -10.87
C LEU A 221 -2.66 -10.70 -9.36
N MET A 222 -2.39 -9.49 -8.88
CA MET A 222 -2.43 -9.21 -7.45
C MET A 222 -3.82 -9.43 -6.86
N MET A 223 -4.89 -9.03 -7.56
CA MET A 223 -6.27 -9.29 -7.16
C MET A 223 -6.59 -10.79 -7.14
N GLN A 224 -6.15 -11.56 -8.14
CA GLN A 224 -6.30 -13.01 -8.19
C GLN A 224 -5.57 -13.72 -7.04
N LEU A 225 -4.47 -13.16 -6.56
CA LEU A 225 -3.71 -13.67 -5.42
C LEU A 225 -4.31 -13.29 -4.05
N GLY A 226 -5.39 -12.52 -4.02
CA GLY A 226 -6.12 -12.19 -2.79
C GLY A 226 -5.91 -10.77 -2.27
N ALA A 227 -5.31 -9.88 -3.06
CA ALA A 227 -5.30 -8.46 -2.74
C ALA A 227 -6.72 -7.88 -2.77
N GLU A 228 -6.99 -6.92 -1.92
CA GLU A 228 -8.30 -6.25 -1.82
C GLU A 228 -8.30 -4.87 -2.52
N GLY A 229 -7.27 -4.57 -3.25
CA GLY A 229 -7.02 -3.39 -4.07
C GLY A 229 -5.54 -3.27 -4.37
N VAL A 230 -5.14 -2.26 -5.14
CA VAL A 230 -3.74 -2.05 -5.50
C VAL A 230 -3.31 -0.60 -5.32
N PHE A 231 -2.05 -0.42 -4.94
CA PHE A 231 -1.31 0.83 -5.06
C PHE A 231 -0.49 0.78 -6.34
N VAL A 232 -0.50 1.85 -7.12
CA VAL A 232 0.35 1.99 -8.29
C VAL A 232 1.17 3.28 -8.14
N GLY A 233 2.47 3.11 -8.00
CA GLY A 233 3.40 4.21 -7.86
C GLY A 233 3.92 4.69 -9.21
N SER A 234 5.17 4.39 -9.50
CA SER A 234 5.85 4.85 -10.72
C SER A 234 5.25 4.30 -12.02
N GLY A 235 4.49 3.21 -11.96
CA GLY A 235 3.96 2.52 -13.13
C GLY A 235 3.00 3.32 -13.99
N ILE A 236 2.32 4.34 -13.45
CA ILE A 236 1.42 5.21 -14.20
C ILE A 236 2.21 6.31 -14.92
N PHE A 237 2.83 7.22 -14.16
CA PHE A 237 3.41 8.46 -14.72
C PHE A 237 4.81 8.30 -15.33
N LYS A 238 5.42 7.12 -15.21
CA LYS A 238 6.62 6.70 -15.98
C LYS A 238 6.28 5.92 -17.25
N SER A 239 5.01 5.79 -17.62
CA SER A 239 4.56 5.14 -18.86
C SER A 239 4.38 6.11 -20.00
N GLY A 240 4.25 5.58 -21.22
CA GLY A 240 4.08 6.39 -22.45
C GLY A 240 2.72 7.10 -22.54
N ASP A 241 1.65 6.54 -21.94
CA ASP A 241 0.30 7.15 -21.87
C ASP A 241 -0.29 6.95 -20.46
N PRO A 242 0.02 7.85 -19.53
CA PRO A 242 -0.43 7.73 -18.14
C PRO A 242 -1.95 7.69 -17.96
N ALA A 243 -2.70 8.52 -18.67
CA ALA A 243 -4.16 8.60 -18.53
C ALA A 243 -4.84 7.31 -18.98
N LYS A 244 -4.46 6.77 -20.14
CA LYS A 244 -5.00 5.51 -20.67
C LYS A 244 -4.61 4.34 -19.80
N ARG A 245 -3.35 4.29 -19.34
CA ARG A 245 -2.86 3.23 -18.46
C ARG A 245 -3.53 3.23 -17.09
N ALA A 246 -3.72 4.40 -16.49
CA ALA A 246 -4.43 4.55 -15.23
C ALA A 246 -5.87 4.00 -15.35
N ALA A 247 -6.61 4.40 -16.37
CA ALA A 247 -7.97 3.92 -16.60
C ALA A 247 -8.02 2.39 -16.85
N ALA A 248 -7.05 1.85 -17.61
CA ALA A 248 -6.95 0.42 -17.88
C ALA A 248 -6.67 -0.38 -16.59
N ILE A 249 -5.78 0.10 -15.72
CA ILE A 249 -5.47 -0.55 -14.43
C ILE A 249 -6.69 -0.54 -13.50
N VAL A 250 -7.41 0.59 -13.40
CA VAL A 250 -8.65 0.67 -12.59
C VAL A 250 -9.66 -0.38 -13.05
N LYS A 251 -9.90 -0.48 -14.35
CA LYS A 251 -10.82 -1.48 -14.93
C LYS A 251 -10.32 -2.91 -14.74
N ALA A 252 -9.01 -3.14 -14.84
CA ALA A 252 -8.42 -4.47 -14.61
C ALA A 252 -8.61 -4.95 -13.17
N VAL A 253 -8.52 -4.06 -12.19
CA VAL A 253 -8.81 -4.39 -10.78
C VAL A 253 -10.27 -4.81 -10.59
N THR A 254 -11.20 -4.17 -11.27
CA THR A 254 -12.62 -4.54 -11.21
C THR A 254 -12.90 -5.86 -11.96
N ASN A 255 -12.22 -6.07 -13.10
CA ASN A 255 -12.48 -7.18 -14.03
C ASN A 255 -11.39 -8.27 -13.97
N TYR A 256 -10.68 -8.41 -12.87
CA TYR A 256 -9.49 -9.25 -12.75
C TYR A 256 -9.73 -10.75 -13.06
N ASN A 257 -10.97 -11.22 -13.00
CA ASN A 257 -11.36 -12.60 -13.36
C ASN A 257 -11.91 -12.73 -14.78
N ASN A 258 -11.86 -11.69 -15.61
CA ASN A 258 -12.34 -11.71 -16.98
C ASN A 258 -11.19 -11.59 -18.00
N PRO A 259 -10.59 -12.71 -18.47
CA PRO A 259 -9.45 -12.68 -19.38
C PRO A 259 -9.72 -11.95 -20.71
N LYS A 260 -10.96 -11.98 -21.21
CA LYS A 260 -11.34 -11.26 -22.45
C LYS A 260 -11.27 -9.75 -22.26
N GLU A 261 -11.79 -9.26 -21.15
CA GLU A 261 -11.72 -7.85 -20.80
C GLU A 261 -10.27 -7.43 -20.54
N LEU A 262 -9.50 -8.24 -19.83
CA LEU A 262 -8.08 -7.97 -19.57
C LEU A 262 -7.26 -7.89 -20.87
N ALA A 263 -7.57 -8.70 -21.88
CA ALA A 263 -6.95 -8.63 -23.18
C ALA A 263 -7.19 -7.27 -23.84
N LEU A 264 -8.45 -6.82 -23.90
CA LEU A 264 -8.81 -5.51 -24.44
C LEU A 264 -8.18 -4.36 -23.66
N LEU A 265 -8.14 -4.43 -22.33
CA LEU A 265 -7.54 -3.41 -21.48
C LEU A 265 -6.01 -3.32 -21.60
N SER A 266 -5.38 -4.36 -22.17
CA SER A 266 -3.93 -4.41 -22.36
C SER A 266 -3.47 -3.88 -23.72
N GLU A 267 -4.40 -3.52 -24.60
CA GLU A 267 -4.09 -3.06 -25.97
C GLU A 267 -3.73 -1.57 -26.00
N ASP A 268 -2.74 -1.21 -26.83
CA ASP A 268 -2.38 0.17 -27.19
C ASP A 268 -2.15 1.11 -25.99
N LEU A 269 -1.54 0.65 -24.93
CA LEU A 269 -1.27 1.44 -23.72
C LEU A 269 0.01 2.30 -23.81
N GLY A 270 0.71 2.28 -24.94
CA GLY A 270 2.05 2.83 -25.02
C GLY A 270 3.07 2.00 -24.24
N GLU A 271 4.28 2.50 -24.13
CA GLU A 271 5.34 1.81 -23.37
C GLU A 271 5.02 1.78 -21.88
N ALA A 272 5.17 0.60 -21.27
CA ALA A 272 5.22 0.48 -19.82
C ALA A 272 6.52 1.11 -19.28
N MET A 273 6.58 1.46 -17.99
CA MET A 273 7.85 1.87 -17.41
C MET A 273 8.90 0.77 -17.60
N VAL A 274 10.12 1.14 -17.96
CA VAL A 274 11.21 0.18 -18.19
C VAL A 274 11.56 -0.57 -16.90
N GLY A 275 11.60 0.15 -15.78
CA GLY A 275 11.83 -0.45 -14.46
C GLY A 275 13.26 -0.93 -14.22
N ILE A 276 13.41 -1.67 -13.14
CA ILE A 276 14.68 -2.26 -12.67
C ILE A 276 14.38 -3.69 -12.23
N ASN A 277 15.14 -4.68 -12.75
CA ASN A 277 14.99 -6.06 -12.31
C ASN A 277 15.39 -6.23 -10.84
N GLU A 278 14.76 -7.13 -10.11
CA GLU A 278 15.03 -7.33 -8.67
C GLU A 278 16.50 -7.65 -8.37
N HIS A 279 17.22 -8.33 -9.28
CA HIS A 279 18.63 -8.66 -9.12
C HIS A 279 19.59 -7.46 -9.30
N GLU A 280 19.08 -6.34 -9.81
CA GLU A 280 19.84 -5.08 -10.01
C GLU A 280 19.55 -4.06 -8.90
N ILE A 281 18.74 -4.41 -7.89
CA ILE A 281 18.37 -3.51 -6.81
C ILE A 281 19.50 -3.41 -5.79
N GLU A 282 20.02 -2.22 -5.58
CA GLU A 282 21.03 -1.95 -4.55
C GLU A 282 20.43 -1.76 -3.15
N VAL A 283 19.23 -1.18 -3.07
CA VAL A 283 18.54 -0.86 -1.80
C VAL A 283 17.23 -1.60 -1.73
N LEU A 284 17.14 -2.57 -0.84
CA LEU A 284 15.91 -3.30 -0.54
C LEU A 284 15.05 -2.51 0.46
N MET A 285 14.07 -1.78 -0.07
CA MET A 285 13.16 -0.98 0.77
C MET A 285 12.25 -1.87 1.64
N ALA A 286 11.90 -3.07 1.16
CA ALA A 286 11.06 -4.01 1.87
C ALA A 286 11.67 -4.49 3.21
N GLU A 287 12.98 -4.40 3.39
CA GLU A 287 13.65 -4.79 4.63
C GLU A 287 13.56 -3.74 5.74
N ARG A 288 13.16 -2.52 5.40
CA ARG A 288 13.01 -1.44 6.37
C ARG A 288 11.78 -1.69 7.27
N GLY A 289 11.91 -1.38 8.56
CA GLY A 289 10.81 -1.47 9.52
C GLY A 289 10.26 -2.89 9.66
N GLN A 290 11.10 -3.81 10.03
CA GLN A 290 10.73 -5.22 10.30
C GLN A 290 10.00 -5.39 11.62
#